data_eae0fbc187759b3a4ec00e1b83248d35
#
_entry.id   eae0fbc187759b3a4ec00e1b83248d35
#
_cell.length_a   1.000
_cell.length_b   1.000
_cell.length_c   1.000
_cell.angle_alpha   90.00
_cell.angle_beta   90.00
_cell.angle_gamma   90.00
#
_symmetry.space_group_name_H-M   'P 1'
#
loop_
_entity.id
_entity.type
_entity.pdbx_description
1 polymer ?
#
loop_
_entity_poly.entity_id
_entity_poly.type
_entity_poly.pdbx_seq_one_letter_code
_entity_poly.pdbx_strand_id
1 'polypeptide(L)'
;SVDPLAHMYPGMSPYNYVGNNPIKHTDPTGRSIDGEFEKDKDGNWQKTSTKGDDIGVDFYHHEASDSKPQQTYVTDRKGNWNVITNGKNALQGEVRSSDVNYETITDEFLNGTGPERSFFEGDHPANSAIDKHYLFNKELTLFELGSYGSKHRSSIEWSPLDVVKTRSNNMQAQMMGSYTASFYKLGDKTLSLVQDSKSRYSLLYHLPGVQNYSRSEGNPVYNSMGIEMGRSKANTNTYQTYLFFGK
;
A
#
# COMPACT_ATOMS: atom_id res chain seq x y z
N SER A 1 -27.83 8.17 18.04
CA SER A 1 -26.89 8.84 18.97
C SER A 1 -26.25 10.03 18.27
N VAL A 2 -25.74 10.98 19.02
CA VAL A 2 -24.92 12.08 18.47
C VAL A 2 -23.59 11.47 18.04
N ASP A 3 -23.12 11.86 16.86
CA ASP A 3 -21.80 11.48 16.38
C ASP A 3 -20.70 12.04 17.33
N PRO A 4 -19.86 11.19 17.93
CA PRO A 4 -18.80 11.66 18.84
C PRO A 4 -17.76 12.56 18.15
N LEU A 5 -17.65 12.50 16.82
CA LEU A 5 -16.74 13.30 16.01
C LEU A 5 -17.43 14.44 15.24
N ALA A 6 -18.68 14.79 15.60
CA ALA A 6 -19.45 15.87 14.95
C ALA A 6 -18.68 17.20 14.86
N HIS A 7 -17.77 17.46 15.80
CA HIS A 7 -16.91 18.65 15.78
C HIS A 7 -15.92 18.69 14.62
N MET A 8 -15.62 17.55 13.99
CA MET A 8 -14.74 17.46 12.81
C MET A 8 -15.50 17.79 11.51
N TYR A 9 -16.82 17.82 11.56
CA TYR A 9 -17.70 18.09 10.41
C TYR A 9 -18.65 19.26 10.68
N PRO A 10 -18.13 20.51 10.84
CA PRO A 10 -18.95 21.66 11.28
C PRO A 10 -20.06 22.05 10.31
N GLY A 11 -20.02 21.54 9.08
CA GLY A 11 -21.09 21.75 8.09
C GLY A 11 -22.19 20.69 8.07
N MET A 12 -22.10 19.67 8.94
CA MET A 12 -23.07 18.58 8.99
C MET A 12 -23.78 18.51 10.33
N SER A 13 -25.02 17.99 10.31
CA SER A 13 -25.75 17.74 11.55
C SER A 13 -25.02 16.73 12.42
N PRO A 14 -24.96 16.91 13.75
CA PRO A 14 -24.42 15.93 14.68
C PRO A 14 -25.12 14.55 14.65
N TYR A 15 -26.26 14.46 13.99
CA TYR A 15 -27.04 13.24 13.80
C TYR A 15 -26.93 12.68 12.38
N ASN A 16 -26.03 13.23 11.57
CA ASN A 16 -25.83 12.75 10.21
C ASN A 16 -25.24 11.34 10.22
N TYR A 17 -25.81 10.44 9.41
CA TYR A 17 -25.32 9.09 9.21
C TYR A 17 -24.80 8.96 7.78
N VAL A 18 -23.52 8.60 7.63
CA VAL A 18 -22.81 8.36 6.37
C VAL A 18 -23.04 9.45 5.29
N GLY A 19 -23.01 10.72 5.68
CA GLY A 19 -23.23 11.83 4.74
C GLY A 19 -24.61 11.83 4.07
N ASN A 20 -25.62 11.21 4.70
CA ASN A 20 -26.96 10.96 4.14
C ASN A 20 -26.97 10.04 2.91
N ASN A 21 -25.93 9.22 2.72
CA ASN A 21 -25.86 8.26 1.62
C ASN A 21 -25.53 6.83 2.10
N PRO A 22 -26.48 6.17 2.81
CA PRO A 22 -26.25 4.85 3.40
C PRO A 22 -26.16 3.71 2.36
N ILE A 23 -26.44 4.00 1.10
CA ILE A 23 -26.29 3.01 0.02
C ILE A 23 -24.83 2.94 -0.46
N LYS A 24 -24.13 4.07 -0.39
CA LYS A 24 -22.76 4.20 -0.91
C LYS A 24 -21.71 4.06 0.19
N HIS A 25 -22.05 4.37 1.43
CA HIS A 25 -21.12 4.39 2.55
C HIS A 25 -21.67 3.57 3.71
N THR A 26 -20.80 2.84 4.38
CA THR A 26 -21.11 2.11 5.60
C THR A 26 -20.29 2.74 6.73
N ASP A 27 -20.95 3.15 7.80
CA ASP A 27 -20.29 3.56 9.04
C ASP A 27 -20.82 2.70 10.19
N PRO A 28 -20.19 1.56 10.46
CA PRO A 28 -20.64 0.64 11.52
C PRO A 28 -20.54 1.23 12.93
N THR A 29 -19.81 2.32 13.10
CA THR A 29 -19.56 2.95 14.40
C THR A 29 -20.31 4.27 14.60
N GLY A 30 -20.82 4.87 13.54
CA GLY A 30 -21.46 6.20 13.57
C GLY A 30 -20.48 7.33 13.87
N ARG A 31 -19.18 7.14 13.60
CA ARG A 31 -18.13 8.12 13.91
C ARG A 31 -17.59 8.86 12.71
N SER A 32 -17.25 8.14 11.64
CA SER A 32 -16.72 8.76 10.43
C SER A 32 -16.97 7.89 9.20
N ILE A 33 -16.91 8.50 8.04
CA ILE A 33 -16.83 7.80 6.77
C ILE A 33 -15.33 7.58 6.54
N ASP A 34 -14.84 6.35 6.77
CA ASP A 34 -13.44 6.00 6.63
C ASP A 34 -12.91 6.34 5.22
N GLY A 35 -11.62 6.61 5.05
CA GLY A 35 -11.01 6.90 3.77
C GLY A 35 -9.79 7.81 3.79
N GLU A 36 -9.41 8.32 2.62
CA GLU A 36 -8.38 9.36 2.49
C GLU A 36 -9.00 10.74 2.54
N PHE A 37 -8.34 11.64 3.26
CA PHE A 37 -8.77 13.02 3.46
C PHE A 37 -7.64 14.00 3.14
N GLU A 38 -8.01 15.09 2.48
CA GLU A 38 -7.14 16.23 2.23
C GLU A 38 -7.87 17.51 2.64
N LYS A 39 -7.11 18.57 2.96
CA LYS A 39 -7.69 19.87 3.21
C LYS A 39 -8.02 20.59 1.90
N ASP A 40 -9.20 21.18 1.84
CA ASP A 40 -9.54 22.12 0.78
C ASP A 40 -8.85 23.48 1.03
N LYS A 41 -9.04 24.43 0.10
CA LYS A 41 -8.52 25.80 0.19
C LYS A 41 -8.99 26.58 1.42
N ASP A 42 -10.10 26.17 2.01
CA ASP A 42 -10.70 26.80 3.19
C ASP A 42 -10.25 26.10 4.49
N GLY A 43 -9.43 25.06 4.38
CA GLY A 43 -8.86 24.30 5.50
C GLY A 43 -9.74 23.18 6.04
N ASN A 44 -10.87 22.87 5.38
CA ASN A 44 -11.76 21.80 5.78
C ASN A 44 -11.29 20.47 5.21
N TRP A 45 -11.43 19.38 5.98
CA TRP A 45 -11.13 18.03 5.53
C TRP A 45 -12.17 17.54 4.54
N GLN A 46 -11.71 17.10 3.36
CA GLN A 46 -12.53 16.54 2.31
C GLN A 46 -12.06 15.13 2.00
N LYS A 47 -13.00 14.19 1.91
CA LYS A 47 -12.71 12.81 1.50
C LYS A 47 -12.32 12.78 0.02
N THR A 48 -11.16 12.23 -0.29
CA THR A 48 -10.62 12.17 -1.65
C THR A 48 -10.65 10.77 -2.25
N SER A 49 -10.65 9.73 -1.42
CA SER A 49 -10.77 8.35 -1.87
C SER A 49 -11.35 7.42 -0.81
N THR A 50 -11.64 6.18 -1.23
CA THR A 50 -12.19 5.13 -0.37
C THR A 50 -11.14 4.23 0.26
N LYS A 51 -9.85 4.54 0.08
CA LYS A 51 -8.78 3.75 0.69
C LYS A 51 -8.86 3.82 2.22
N GLY A 52 -8.89 2.67 2.86
CA GLY A 52 -9.08 2.56 4.28
C GLY A 52 -10.51 2.15 4.69
N ASP A 53 -11.50 2.32 3.81
CA ASP A 53 -12.91 2.01 4.11
C ASP A 53 -13.09 0.55 4.58
N ASP A 54 -12.48 -0.41 3.88
CA ASP A 54 -12.65 -1.84 4.17
C ASP A 54 -12.07 -2.25 5.53
N ILE A 55 -11.02 -1.59 5.97
CA ILE A 55 -10.33 -1.93 7.22
C ILE A 55 -10.63 -0.96 8.37
N GLY A 56 -11.38 0.10 8.09
CA GLY A 56 -11.80 1.06 9.10
C GLY A 56 -10.67 1.94 9.61
N VAL A 57 -9.85 2.45 8.72
CA VAL A 57 -8.82 3.44 9.01
C VAL A 57 -9.00 4.68 8.15
N ASP A 58 -8.60 5.82 8.69
CA ASP A 58 -8.56 7.08 7.98
C ASP A 58 -7.13 7.50 7.70
N PHE A 59 -6.92 8.08 6.52
CA PHE A 59 -5.65 8.69 6.15
C PHE A 59 -5.82 10.19 5.97
N TYR A 60 -5.05 10.97 6.70
CA TYR A 60 -5.06 12.42 6.65
C TYR A 60 -3.76 12.95 6.05
N HIS A 61 -3.84 13.56 4.87
CA HIS A 61 -2.70 14.16 4.21
C HIS A 61 -2.52 15.61 4.64
N HIS A 62 -1.47 15.86 5.41
CA HIS A 62 -1.08 17.22 5.77
C HIS A 62 -0.08 17.75 4.74
N GLU A 63 -0.37 18.91 4.20
CA GLU A 63 0.54 19.59 3.28
C GLU A 63 1.84 19.99 3.96
N ALA A 64 2.90 20.13 3.15
CA ALA A 64 4.15 20.66 3.63
C ALA A 64 3.96 22.12 4.08
N SER A 65 4.60 22.49 5.16
CA SER A 65 4.76 23.88 5.63
C SER A 65 6.23 24.22 5.75
N ASP A 66 6.56 25.50 5.96
CA ASP A 66 7.95 25.98 6.10
C ASP A 66 8.76 25.20 7.15
N SER A 67 8.09 24.61 8.13
CA SER A 67 8.73 23.88 9.24
C SER A 67 8.54 22.36 9.20
N LYS A 68 7.66 21.83 8.32
CA LYS A 68 7.33 20.39 8.30
C LYS A 68 7.16 19.88 6.86
N PRO A 69 7.76 18.72 6.51
CA PRO A 69 7.49 18.07 5.24
C PRO A 69 6.03 17.60 5.17
N GLN A 70 5.55 17.32 3.98
CA GLN A 70 4.27 16.67 3.78
C GLN A 70 4.23 15.34 4.55
N GLN A 71 3.16 15.13 5.30
CA GLN A 71 2.96 13.94 6.13
C GLN A 71 1.58 13.36 5.93
N THR A 72 1.51 12.04 5.91
CA THR A 72 0.25 11.29 5.99
C THR A 72 0.15 10.66 7.37
N TYR A 73 -0.97 10.88 8.02
CA TYR A 73 -1.32 10.25 9.29
C TYR A 73 -2.37 9.17 9.03
N VAL A 74 -2.24 8.05 9.71
CA VAL A 74 -3.27 7.02 9.77
C VAL A 74 -3.87 6.96 11.16
N THR A 75 -5.17 6.82 11.24
CA THR A 75 -5.89 6.58 12.51
C THR A 75 -6.89 5.45 12.35
N ASP A 76 -7.09 4.68 13.41
CA ASP A 76 -8.17 3.70 13.49
C ASP A 76 -9.46 4.35 14.06
N ARG A 77 -10.56 3.58 14.05
CA ARG A 77 -11.86 4.00 14.60
C ARG A 77 -11.83 4.31 16.10
N LYS A 78 -10.79 3.90 16.82
CA LYS A 78 -10.58 4.20 18.25
C LYS A 78 -9.82 5.51 18.47
N GLY A 79 -9.36 6.16 17.40
CA GLY A 79 -8.57 7.39 17.46
C GLY A 79 -7.10 7.19 17.80
N ASN A 80 -6.55 6.01 17.56
CA ASN A 80 -5.10 5.78 17.65
C ASN A 80 -4.43 6.30 16.38
N TRP A 81 -3.39 7.09 16.53
CA TRP A 81 -2.70 7.76 15.44
C TRP A 81 -1.28 7.23 15.23
N ASN A 82 -0.87 7.15 13.97
CA ASN A 82 0.53 6.97 13.59
C ASN A 82 0.86 7.79 12.33
N VAL A 83 2.13 8.06 12.08
CA VAL A 83 2.61 8.85 10.95
C VAL A 83 3.18 7.92 9.89
N ILE A 84 2.63 8.00 8.68
CA ILE A 84 3.20 7.42 7.47
C ILE A 84 4.04 8.50 6.80
N THR A 85 5.36 8.40 6.91
CA THR A 85 6.29 9.48 6.52
C THR A 85 6.41 9.72 5.01
N ASN A 86 5.91 8.84 4.18
CA ASN A 86 6.06 8.95 2.72
C ASN A 86 4.96 9.80 2.03
N GLY A 87 4.16 10.54 2.80
CA GLY A 87 3.11 11.41 2.29
C GLY A 87 2.11 10.66 1.39
N LYS A 88 1.52 11.37 0.44
CA LYS A 88 0.57 10.79 -0.54
C LYS A 88 1.14 9.62 -1.33
N ASN A 89 2.44 9.58 -1.56
CA ASN A 89 3.09 8.53 -2.32
C ASN A 89 3.03 7.15 -1.64
N ALA A 90 2.73 7.08 -0.35
CA ALA A 90 2.58 5.82 0.35
C ALA A 90 1.29 5.05 -0.03
N LEU A 91 0.27 5.77 -0.52
CA LEU A 91 -1.06 5.22 -0.81
C LEU A 91 -1.39 5.29 -2.31
N GLN A 92 -0.41 4.96 -3.15
CA GLN A 92 -0.59 5.00 -4.60
C GLN A 92 -1.44 3.85 -5.12
N GLY A 93 -2.24 4.14 -6.15
CA GLY A 93 -2.98 3.14 -6.90
C GLY A 93 -4.48 3.21 -6.70
N GLU A 94 -5.18 2.53 -7.60
CA GLU A 94 -6.62 2.34 -7.51
C GLU A 94 -6.94 1.11 -6.65
N VAL A 95 -7.99 1.21 -5.84
CA VAL A 95 -8.50 0.08 -5.07
C VAL A 95 -8.98 -1.01 -6.02
N ARG A 96 -8.53 -2.24 -5.78
CA ARG A 96 -8.81 -3.39 -6.63
C ARG A 96 -9.91 -4.26 -6.06
N SER A 97 -10.71 -4.81 -6.95
CA SER A 97 -11.69 -5.82 -6.62
C SER A 97 -11.01 -7.17 -6.29
N SER A 98 -11.71 -8.02 -5.55
CA SER A 98 -11.20 -9.30 -5.05
C SER A 98 -10.80 -10.32 -6.11
N ASP A 99 -11.23 -10.12 -7.35
CA ASP A 99 -10.91 -10.95 -8.51
C ASP A 99 -9.57 -10.60 -9.17
N VAL A 100 -8.98 -9.44 -8.84
CA VAL A 100 -7.63 -9.08 -9.26
C VAL A 100 -6.61 -9.87 -8.44
N ASN A 101 -5.82 -10.69 -9.10
CA ASN A 101 -4.85 -11.58 -8.49
C ASN A 101 -3.46 -11.41 -9.14
N TYR A 102 -2.51 -12.28 -8.78
CA TYR A 102 -1.16 -12.24 -9.32
C TYR A 102 -1.12 -12.45 -10.85
N GLU A 103 -2.06 -13.22 -11.43
CA GLU A 103 -2.13 -13.45 -12.87
C GLU A 103 -2.50 -12.17 -13.59
N THR A 104 -3.55 -11.49 -13.13
CA THR A 104 -3.99 -10.21 -13.68
C THR A 104 -2.89 -9.14 -13.58
N ILE A 105 -2.16 -9.10 -12.46
CA ILE A 105 -1.05 -8.15 -12.28
C ILE A 105 0.12 -8.52 -13.20
N THR A 106 0.37 -9.80 -13.38
CA THR A 106 1.42 -10.27 -14.32
C THR A 106 1.07 -9.91 -15.74
N ASP A 107 -0.19 -10.05 -16.15
CA ASP A 107 -0.67 -9.62 -17.47
C ASP A 107 -0.55 -8.10 -17.64
N GLU A 108 -0.91 -7.33 -16.65
CA GLU A 108 -0.68 -5.87 -16.64
C GLU A 108 0.80 -5.56 -16.87
N PHE A 109 1.69 -6.25 -16.18
CA PHE A 109 3.12 -6.05 -16.29
C PHE A 109 3.67 -6.48 -17.67
N LEU A 110 3.30 -7.67 -18.16
CA LEU A 110 3.84 -8.23 -19.40
C LEU A 110 3.30 -7.51 -20.64
N ASN A 111 2.03 -7.15 -20.64
CA ASN A 111 1.31 -6.66 -21.81
C ASN A 111 1.18 -5.13 -21.86
N GLY A 112 1.46 -4.43 -20.76
CA GLY A 112 1.32 -2.97 -20.67
C GLY A 112 -0.14 -2.51 -20.81
N THR A 113 -1.11 -3.35 -20.42
CA THR A 113 -2.56 -3.15 -20.59
C THR A 113 -3.22 -2.94 -19.28
N GLY A 114 -2.94 -2.56 -18.32
CA GLY A 114 -3.64 -2.30 -17.06
C GLY A 114 -3.18 -1.02 -16.41
N PRO A 115 -3.75 -0.66 -15.29
CA PRO A 115 -3.30 0.48 -14.53
C PRO A 115 -1.91 0.22 -13.93
N GLU A 116 -1.05 1.21 -14.05
CA GLU A 116 0.32 1.15 -13.52
C GLU A 116 0.37 0.95 -12.00
N ARG A 117 -0.72 1.27 -11.29
CA ARG A 117 -0.75 1.32 -9.84
C ARG A 117 -1.98 0.64 -9.29
N SER A 118 -1.77 -0.30 -8.39
CA SER A 118 -2.83 -1.10 -7.75
C SER A 118 -2.75 -0.99 -6.23
N PHE A 119 -3.91 -0.85 -5.59
CA PHE A 119 -4.06 -0.79 -4.14
C PHE A 119 -4.94 -1.95 -3.68
N PHE A 120 -4.40 -2.83 -2.83
CA PHE A 120 -5.08 -3.98 -2.26
C PHE A 120 -5.30 -3.73 -0.77
N GLU A 121 -6.55 -3.84 -0.33
CA GLU A 121 -6.90 -3.47 1.02
C GLU A 121 -7.68 -4.57 1.73
N GLY A 122 -7.58 -4.61 3.05
CA GLY A 122 -8.35 -5.50 3.89
C GLY A 122 -8.15 -6.98 3.64
N ASP A 123 -9.24 -7.71 3.53
CA ASP A 123 -9.28 -9.17 3.32
C ASP A 123 -9.03 -9.59 1.87
N HIS A 124 -8.54 -8.70 1.03
CA HIS A 124 -8.22 -9.03 -0.36
C HIS A 124 -7.31 -10.26 -0.44
N PRO A 125 -7.55 -11.22 -1.38
CA PRO A 125 -6.75 -12.45 -1.50
C PRO A 125 -5.23 -12.19 -1.65
N ALA A 126 -4.86 -11.10 -2.32
CA ALA A 126 -3.47 -10.70 -2.46
C ALA A 126 -2.83 -10.33 -1.10
N ASN A 127 -3.54 -9.63 -0.22
CA ASN A 127 -3.11 -9.33 1.14
C ASN A 127 -2.94 -10.61 1.97
N SER A 128 -3.90 -11.51 1.89
CA SER A 128 -3.85 -12.80 2.58
C SER A 128 -2.65 -13.65 2.13
N ALA A 129 -2.25 -13.53 0.87
CA ALA A 129 -1.06 -14.22 0.36
C ALA A 129 0.23 -13.65 0.95
N ILE A 130 0.33 -12.32 1.07
CA ILE A 130 1.49 -11.67 1.69
C ILE A 130 1.55 -11.95 3.18
N ASP A 131 0.41 -11.89 3.88
CA ASP A 131 0.30 -12.20 5.30
C ASP A 131 0.76 -13.63 5.65
N LYS A 132 0.63 -14.58 4.71
CA LYS A 132 1.12 -15.96 4.86
C LYS A 132 2.59 -16.15 4.49
N HIS A 133 3.25 -15.14 3.95
CA HIS A 133 4.62 -15.28 3.50
C HIS A 133 5.59 -15.28 4.70
N TYR A 134 6.47 -16.26 4.78
CA TYR A 134 7.30 -16.49 5.97
C TYR A 134 8.29 -15.35 6.26
N LEU A 135 8.82 -14.67 5.26
CA LEU A 135 9.69 -13.50 5.46
C LEU A 135 8.91 -12.32 6.02
N PHE A 136 7.70 -12.10 5.53
CA PHE A 136 6.81 -11.09 6.07
C PHE A 136 6.49 -11.38 7.53
N ASN A 137 6.07 -12.60 7.84
CA ASN A 137 5.73 -13.02 9.21
C ASN A 137 6.89 -12.89 10.18
N LYS A 138 8.11 -13.16 9.73
CA LYS A 138 9.31 -12.97 10.55
C LYS A 138 9.45 -11.49 10.98
N GLU A 139 9.35 -10.57 10.05
CA GLU A 139 9.47 -9.14 10.33
C GLU A 139 8.30 -8.61 11.18
N LEU A 140 7.07 -9.05 10.88
CA LEU A 140 5.88 -8.72 11.66
C LEU A 140 6.04 -9.18 13.12
N THR A 141 6.48 -10.43 13.33
CA THR A 141 6.70 -10.98 14.68
C THR A 141 7.73 -10.16 15.45
N LEU A 142 8.85 -9.80 14.82
CA LEU A 142 9.87 -8.94 15.46
C LEU A 142 9.30 -7.58 15.86
N PHE A 143 8.45 -7.01 15.03
CA PHE A 143 7.78 -5.75 15.33
C PHE A 143 6.80 -5.90 16.50
N GLU A 144 5.99 -6.93 16.51
CA GLU A 144 4.99 -7.21 17.56
C GLU A 144 5.62 -7.50 18.91
N LEU A 145 6.78 -8.15 18.93
CA LEU A 145 7.58 -8.36 20.14
C LEU A 145 8.18 -7.06 20.73
N GLY A 146 7.91 -5.92 20.10
CA GLY A 146 8.29 -4.61 20.61
C GLY A 146 9.71 -4.17 20.28
N SER A 147 10.40 -4.86 19.38
CA SER A 147 11.79 -4.56 19.00
C SER A 147 11.97 -3.18 18.35
N TYR A 148 10.90 -2.55 17.84
CA TYR A 148 11.01 -1.37 16.97
C TYR A 148 10.11 -0.18 17.36
N GLY A 149 9.43 -0.22 18.50
CA GLY A 149 8.52 0.86 18.92
C GLY A 149 7.17 0.83 18.21
N SER A 150 6.58 2.00 17.89
CA SER A 150 5.22 2.10 17.32
C SER A 150 5.16 2.02 15.80
N LYS A 151 6.30 2.14 15.12
CA LYS A 151 6.41 1.98 13.67
C LYS A 151 7.77 1.39 13.29
N HIS A 152 7.77 0.61 12.22
CA HIS A 152 8.97 0.02 11.66
C HIS A 152 8.84 -0.10 10.14
N ARG A 153 9.96 0.06 9.43
CA ARG A 153 10.04 -0.17 7.99
C ARG A 153 11.21 -1.09 7.70
N SER A 154 10.93 -2.18 7.00
CA SER A 154 11.90 -3.18 6.60
C SER A 154 11.92 -3.38 5.09
N SER A 155 13.09 -3.52 4.52
CA SER A 155 13.27 -4.03 3.15
C SER A 155 13.40 -5.54 3.23
N ILE A 156 12.43 -6.25 2.69
CA ILE A 156 12.41 -7.71 2.66
C ILE A 156 13.05 -8.17 1.36
N GLU A 157 14.30 -8.55 1.47
CA GLU A 157 15.10 -9.01 0.32
C GLU A 157 15.04 -10.53 0.21
N TRP A 158 14.89 -11.01 -1.02
CA TRP A 158 14.85 -12.44 -1.32
C TRP A 158 16.21 -12.95 -1.74
N SER A 159 16.65 -14.03 -1.12
CA SER A 159 17.76 -14.86 -1.61
C SER A 159 17.24 -15.87 -2.65
N PRO A 160 18.14 -16.49 -3.44
CA PRO A 160 17.75 -17.58 -4.35
C PRO A 160 17.05 -18.75 -3.64
N LEU A 161 17.37 -19.00 -2.37
CA LEU A 161 16.69 -20.01 -1.55
C LEU A 161 15.24 -19.62 -1.22
N ASP A 162 14.96 -18.33 -1.08
CA ASP A 162 13.61 -17.85 -0.80
C ASP A 162 12.70 -18.04 -2.01
N VAL A 163 13.23 -17.85 -3.22
CA VAL A 163 12.53 -18.19 -4.47
C VAL A 163 12.15 -19.66 -4.48
N VAL A 164 13.10 -20.55 -4.14
CA VAL A 164 12.87 -22.00 -4.11
C VAL A 164 11.86 -22.40 -3.01
N LYS A 165 11.94 -21.80 -1.83
CA LYS A 165 11.02 -22.07 -0.72
C LYS A 165 9.60 -21.61 -1.00
N THR A 166 9.43 -20.45 -1.63
CA THR A 166 8.11 -19.90 -1.92
C THR A 166 7.45 -20.63 -3.08
N ARG A 167 8.18 -20.89 -4.19
CA ARG A 167 7.73 -21.62 -5.40
C ARG A 167 6.26 -21.31 -5.74
N SER A 168 5.54 -22.31 -6.24
CA SER A 168 4.11 -22.22 -6.62
C SER A 168 3.13 -22.13 -5.44
N ASN A 169 3.62 -22.23 -4.22
CA ASN A 169 2.74 -22.23 -3.04
C ASN A 169 2.21 -20.81 -2.70
N ASN A 170 2.91 -19.77 -3.14
CA ASN A 170 2.51 -18.38 -2.96
C ASN A 170 2.93 -17.53 -4.16
N MET A 171 2.17 -17.62 -5.23
CA MET A 171 2.46 -16.95 -6.48
C MET A 171 2.39 -15.42 -6.37
N GLN A 172 1.54 -14.89 -5.49
CA GLN A 172 1.46 -13.44 -5.23
C GLN A 172 2.78 -12.91 -4.65
N ALA A 173 3.31 -13.56 -3.61
CA ALA A 173 4.59 -13.18 -3.03
C ALA A 173 5.74 -13.41 -4.02
N GLN A 174 5.69 -14.46 -4.81
CA GLN A 174 6.70 -14.76 -5.84
C GLN A 174 6.70 -13.72 -6.96
N MET A 175 5.53 -13.25 -7.37
CA MET A 175 5.40 -12.17 -8.35
C MET A 175 6.03 -10.88 -7.83
N MET A 176 5.83 -10.55 -6.57
CA MET A 176 6.46 -9.38 -5.94
C MET A 176 7.98 -9.52 -5.87
N GLY A 177 8.49 -10.64 -5.37
CA GLY A 177 9.90 -10.79 -5.05
C GLY A 177 10.30 -9.99 -3.81
N SER A 178 11.37 -9.18 -3.91
CA SER A 178 11.78 -8.28 -2.83
C SER A 178 10.86 -7.07 -2.74
N TYR A 179 10.45 -6.70 -1.53
CA TYR A 179 9.50 -5.62 -1.29
C TYR A 179 9.80 -4.86 0.00
N THR A 180 9.15 -3.72 0.19
CA THR A 180 9.21 -2.96 1.43
C THR A 180 7.95 -3.19 2.25
N ALA A 181 8.10 -3.55 3.52
CA ALA A 181 7.02 -3.62 4.50
C ALA A 181 7.17 -2.52 5.56
N SER A 182 6.08 -1.87 5.88
CA SER A 182 6.01 -0.87 6.95
C SER A 182 4.89 -1.26 7.91
N PHE A 183 5.20 -1.27 9.20
CA PHE A 183 4.31 -1.68 10.27
C PHE A 183 4.00 -0.50 11.18
N TYR A 184 2.74 -0.36 11.57
CA TYR A 184 2.26 0.72 12.43
C TYR A 184 1.37 0.15 13.53
N LYS A 185 1.69 0.43 14.80
CA LYS A 185 0.79 0.09 15.91
C LYS A 185 -0.37 1.08 15.97
N LEU A 186 -1.58 0.57 15.83
CA LEU A 186 -2.83 1.29 16.04
C LEU A 186 -3.59 0.61 17.18
N GLY A 187 -3.36 1.08 18.40
CA GLY A 187 -3.87 0.42 19.60
C GLY A 187 -3.29 -0.99 19.80
N ASP A 188 -4.17 -1.97 19.79
CA ASP A 188 -3.87 -3.40 19.93
C ASP A 188 -3.58 -4.12 18.61
N LYS A 189 -3.72 -3.43 17.48
CA LYS A 189 -3.53 -4.00 16.14
C LYS A 189 -2.27 -3.46 15.46
N THR A 190 -1.74 -4.26 14.55
CA THR A 190 -0.65 -3.87 13.67
C THR A 190 -1.17 -3.68 12.25
N LEU A 191 -1.14 -2.43 11.77
CA LEU A 191 -1.41 -2.13 10.36
C LEU A 191 -0.13 -2.37 9.55
N SER A 192 -0.25 -3.17 8.51
CA SER A 192 0.81 -3.49 7.57
C SER A 192 0.59 -2.78 6.25
N LEU A 193 1.59 -2.00 5.81
CA LEU A 193 1.63 -1.36 4.51
C LEU A 193 2.80 -1.95 3.74
N VAL A 194 2.51 -2.76 2.73
CA VAL A 194 3.51 -3.40 1.89
C VAL A 194 3.52 -2.74 0.52
N GLN A 195 4.69 -2.43 0.02
CA GLN A 195 4.88 -1.73 -1.24
C GLN A 195 5.90 -2.45 -2.10
N ASP A 196 5.53 -2.64 -3.35
CA ASP A 196 6.40 -3.18 -4.37
C ASP A 196 6.32 -2.38 -5.67
N SER A 197 7.40 -2.40 -6.42
CA SER A 197 7.44 -1.87 -7.78
C SER A 197 8.12 -2.89 -8.67
N LYS A 198 7.39 -3.43 -9.64
CA LYS A 198 7.94 -4.33 -10.64
C LYS A 198 8.26 -3.55 -11.90
N SER A 199 9.49 -3.68 -12.36
CA SER A 199 9.95 -3.12 -13.61
C SER A 199 10.59 -4.20 -14.46
N ARG A 200 10.78 -3.96 -15.76
CA ARG A 200 11.55 -4.89 -16.59
C ARG A 200 12.95 -5.14 -16.05
N TYR A 201 13.51 -4.20 -15.32
CA TYR A 201 14.79 -4.37 -14.64
C TYR A 201 14.73 -5.43 -13.54
N SER A 202 13.60 -5.54 -12.84
CA SER A 202 13.38 -6.57 -11.83
C SER A 202 13.45 -7.99 -12.41
N LEU A 203 12.98 -8.18 -13.65
CA LEU A 203 13.12 -9.46 -14.34
C LEU A 203 14.58 -9.77 -14.71
N LEU A 204 15.31 -8.74 -15.12
CA LEU A 204 16.70 -8.90 -15.57
C LEU A 204 17.68 -9.07 -14.41
N TYR A 205 17.36 -8.52 -13.24
CA TYR A 205 18.21 -8.55 -12.05
C TYR A 205 18.53 -9.99 -11.58
N HIS A 206 17.67 -10.95 -11.89
CA HIS A 206 17.86 -12.35 -11.54
C HIS A 206 18.52 -13.20 -12.63
N LEU A 207 18.86 -12.60 -13.78
CA LEU A 207 19.57 -13.31 -14.83
C LEU A 207 21.08 -13.28 -14.61
N PRO A 208 21.78 -14.42 -14.75
CA PRO A 208 23.24 -14.45 -14.64
C PRO A 208 23.90 -13.50 -15.65
N GLY A 209 24.85 -12.71 -15.17
CA GLY A 209 25.62 -11.78 -16.02
C GLY A 209 25.03 -10.39 -16.20
N VAL A 210 23.88 -10.11 -15.59
CA VAL A 210 23.26 -8.77 -15.57
C VAL A 210 23.69 -8.05 -14.30
N GLN A 211 24.70 -7.21 -14.38
CA GLN A 211 25.20 -6.43 -13.26
C GLN A 211 24.97 -4.93 -13.47
N ASN A 212 24.55 -4.25 -12.40
CA ASN A 212 24.51 -2.78 -12.25
C ASN A 212 23.59 -2.02 -13.22
N TYR A 213 22.28 -2.02 -12.93
CA TYR A 213 21.36 -1.12 -13.60
C TYR A 213 21.04 0.11 -12.74
N SER A 214 21.23 1.28 -13.34
CA SER A 214 20.73 2.52 -12.79
C SER A 214 19.19 2.48 -12.73
N ARG A 215 18.61 2.78 -11.58
CA ARG A 215 17.16 2.87 -11.37
C ARG A 215 16.49 4.09 -12.04
N SER A 216 17.17 4.79 -12.93
CA SER A 216 16.60 5.97 -13.60
C SER A 216 15.59 5.53 -14.66
N GLU A 217 14.36 5.97 -14.52
CA GLU A 217 13.31 5.82 -15.52
C GLU A 217 13.79 6.39 -16.87
N GLY A 218 13.65 5.62 -17.92
CA GLY A 218 13.86 6.08 -19.29
C GLY A 218 15.21 5.76 -19.94
N ASN A 219 16.18 5.18 -19.23
CA ASN A 219 17.43 4.76 -19.86
C ASN A 219 17.29 3.41 -20.56
N PRO A 220 17.87 3.26 -21.77
CA PRO A 220 17.89 1.98 -22.45
C PRO A 220 18.67 0.95 -21.62
N VAL A 221 18.15 -0.27 -21.58
CA VAL A 221 18.81 -1.40 -20.92
C VAL A 221 19.64 -2.16 -21.95
N TYR A 222 20.90 -2.35 -21.65
CA TYR A 222 21.77 -3.20 -22.44
C TYR A 222 22.05 -4.51 -21.69
N ASN A 223 22.00 -5.64 -22.40
CA ASN A 223 22.46 -6.90 -21.82
C ASN A 223 24.00 -6.93 -21.73
N SER A 224 24.55 -7.99 -21.13
CA SER A 224 26.01 -8.19 -21.00
C SER A 224 26.78 -8.22 -22.34
N MET A 225 26.05 -8.30 -23.45
CA MET A 225 26.61 -8.25 -24.82
C MET A 225 26.45 -6.89 -25.49
N GLY A 226 25.97 -5.86 -24.75
CA GLY A 226 25.75 -4.51 -25.27
C GLY A 226 24.53 -4.39 -26.19
N ILE A 227 23.62 -5.36 -26.18
CA ILE A 227 22.39 -5.31 -26.98
C ILE A 227 21.33 -4.54 -26.21
N GLU A 228 20.76 -3.49 -26.83
CA GLU A 228 19.65 -2.75 -26.24
C GLU A 228 18.41 -3.64 -26.15
N MET A 229 17.94 -3.83 -24.93
CA MET A 229 16.75 -4.65 -24.62
C MET A 229 15.46 -3.86 -24.77
N GLY A 230 15.44 -2.93 -25.71
CA GLY A 230 14.27 -2.23 -26.26
C GLY A 230 13.33 -1.53 -25.27
N ARG A 231 12.79 -0.38 -25.68
CA ARG A 231 11.68 0.33 -25.01
C ARG A 231 10.34 -0.21 -25.55
N SER A 232 9.87 -1.33 -25.08
CA SER A 232 8.53 -1.79 -25.44
C SER A 232 7.51 -1.25 -24.42
N LYS A 233 6.27 -1.02 -24.80
CA LYS A 233 5.16 -0.74 -23.87
C LYS A 233 4.91 -1.94 -22.94
N ALA A 234 5.24 -3.14 -23.36
CA ALA A 234 5.28 -4.32 -22.52
C ALA A 234 6.38 -4.17 -21.46
N ASN A 235 6.17 -4.75 -20.30
CA ASN A 235 7.02 -4.63 -19.12
C ASN A 235 7.14 -3.19 -18.59
N THR A 236 6.04 -2.46 -18.59
CA THR A 236 5.94 -1.16 -17.91
C THR A 236 6.09 -1.32 -16.42
N ASN A 237 6.51 -0.27 -15.72
CA ASN A 237 6.57 -0.30 -14.28
C ASN A 237 5.17 -0.49 -13.69
N THR A 238 5.01 -1.49 -12.82
CA THR A 238 3.80 -1.66 -12.02
C THR A 238 4.11 -1.40 -10.56
N TYR A 239 3.26 -0.62 -9.92
CA TYR A 239 3.37 -0.31 -8.49
C TYR A 239 2.22 -0.97 -7.76
N GLN A 240 2.54 -1.62 -6.66
CA GLN A 240 1.56 -2.35 -5.86
C GLN A 240 1.66 -1.91 -4.42
N THR A 241 0.51 -1.61 -3.83
CA THR A 241 0.38 -1.28 -2.41
C THR A 241 -0.62 -2.25 -1.79
N TYR A 242 -0.22 -2.87 -0.70
CA TYR A 242 -1.02 -3.82 0.08
C TYR A 242 -1.21 -3.23 1.47
N LEU A 243 -2.45 -3.14 1.92
CA LEU A 243 -2.81 -2.55 3.20
C LEU A 243 -3.76 -3.47 3.95
N PHE A 244 -3.35 -3.96 5.12
CA PHE A 244 -4.14 -4.89 5.92
C PHE A 244 -3.68 -4.91 7.37
N PHE A 245 -4.53 -5.41 8.26
CA PHE A 245 -4.11 -5.78 9.60
C PHE A 245 -3.54 -7.19 9.58
N GLY A 246 -2.34 -7.37 10.12
CA GLY A 246 -1.74 -8.68 10.36
C GLY A 246 -2.61 -9.50 11.33
N LYS A 247 -2.62 -10.82 11.16
CA LYS A 247 -3.38 -11.76 12.00
C LYS A 247 -2.67 -12.05 13.28
#